data_188e0fe99ef301169f4897d5e8a325e1
#
_entry.id   188e0fe99ef301169f4897d5e8a325e1
#
_cell.length_a   1.000
_cell.length_b   1.000
_cell.length_c   1.000
_cell.angle_alpha   90.00
_cell.angle_beta   90.00
_cell.angle_gamma   90.00
#
_symmetry.space_group_name_H-M   'P 1'
#
loop_
_entity.id
_entity.type
_entity.pdbx_description
1 polymer ?
#
loop_
_entity_poly.entity_id
_entity_poly.type
_entity_poly.pdbx_seq_one_letter_code
_entity_poly.pdbx_strand_id
1 'polypeptide(L)'
;NSNKTTHHNVGPSPTVYARVAGILYLLMVPLGFFGYMYVPSLIVSGDPVKTASNIITSGSLFRLSIVSALTVQVVNIVLVLVLYRLLKPVNKNHALFMVIFLLVGTPIAMFDQINLFAVLRLLSGADYLTGLTTKQLHAQMMLFLDLHRQGAYIAGIFFGLWLFPMGYLVFMSGFLPRVLGILLIIGCFGYLIDSFGIFLFPSFKEIVLFTFWGEVLFPIWLLIKGVNVEQWEKLALKSE
;
A
#
# COMPACT_ATOMS: atom_id res chain seq x y z
N ASN A 1 -10.77 53.69 13.37
CA ASN A 1 -10.08 52.43 13.68
C ASN A 1 -10.92 51.26 13.18
N SER A 2 -10.70 50.91 11.91
CA SER A 2 -11.37 49.80 11.26
C SER A 2 -10.51 48.54 11.51
N ASN A 3 -10.96 47.66 12.41
CA ASN A 3 -10.43 46.32 12.57
C ASN A 3 -10.72 45.52 11.28
N LYS A 4 -9.78 45.48 10.35
CA LYS A 4 -9.75 44.48 9.27
C LYS A 4 -9.42 43.17 9.91
N THR A 5 -10.43 42.38 10.29
CA THR A 5 -10.32 40.93 10.45
C THR A 5 -9.99 40.35 9.09
N THR A 6 -8.71 40.12 8.84
CA THR A 6 -8.26 39.32 7.73
C THR A 6 -8.81 37.91 7.95
N HIS A 7 -9.90 37.58 7.24
CA HIS A 7 -10.31 36.18 7.05
C HIS A 7 -9.18 35.46 6.30
N HIS A 8 -8.23 34.88 7.02
CA HIS A 8 -7.38 33.88 6.47
C HIS A 8 -8.32 32.80 5.94
N ASN A 9 -8.20 32.48 4.67
CA ASN A 9 -8.83 31.30 4.05
C ASN A 9 -8.28 30.07 4.75
N VAL A 10 -8.86 29.71 5.89
CA VAL A 10 -8.49 28.55 6.68
C VAL A 10 -8.99 27.36 5.89
N GLY A 11 -8.09 26.67 5.19
CA GLY A 11 -8.38 25.38 4.57
C GLY A 11 -8.97 24.40 5.60
N PRO A 12 -9.40 23.21 5.19
CA PRO A 12 -9.98 22.21 6.11
C PRO A 12 -9.10 22.04 7.35
N SER A 13 -9.72 21.89 8.53
CA SER A 13 -8.99 21.75 9.78
C SER A 13 -8.09 20.49 9.76
N PRO A 14 -6.96 20.47 10.49
CA PRO A 14 -6.06 19.31 10.55
C PRO A 14 -6.77 18.05 11.06
N THR A 15 -7.82 18.20 11.87
CA THR A 15 -8.67 17.10 12.31
C THR A 15 -9.42 16.44 11.15
N VAL A 16 -9.87 17.22 10.16
CA VAL A 16 -10.52 16.68 8.95
C VAL A 16 -9.53 15.87 8.15
N TYR A 17 -8.33 16.40 7.90
CA TYR A 17 -7.27 15.63 7.21
C TYR A 17 -6.93 14.33 7.94
N ALA A 18 -6.79 14.37 9.26
CA ALA A 18 -6.50 13.19 10.06
C ALA A 18 -7.61 12.12 9.93
N ARG A 19 -8.88 12.51 10.07
CA ARG A 19 -10.00 11.58 9.95
C ARG A 19 -10.16 11.02 8.55
N VAL A 20 -10.04 11.85 7.52
CA VAL A 20 -10.09 11.39 6.12
C VAL A 20 -8.96 10.41 5.83
N ALA A 21 -7.74 10.70 6.27
CA ALA A 21 -6.62 9.77 6.14
C ALA A 21 -6.89 8.45 6.86
N GLY A 22 -7.41 8.49 8.09
CA GLY A 22 -7.77 7.30 8.85
C GLY A 22 -8.85 6.46 8.17
N ILE A 23 -9.89 7.07 7.61
CA ILE A 23 -10.95 6.38 6.86
C ILE A 23 -10.38 5.71 5.60
N LEU A 24 -9.58 6.45 4.80
CA LEU A 24 -8.96 5.91 3.60
C LEU A 24 -8.04 4.71 3.91
N TYR A 25 -7.23 4.82 4.96
CA TYR A 25 -6.38 3.72 5.42
C TYR A 25 -7.21 2.50 5.83
N LEU A 26 -8.27 2.67 6.64
CA LEU A 26 -9.10 1.55 7.07
C LEU A 26 -9.90 0.93 5.93
N LEU A 27 -10.30 1.71 4.92
CA LEU A 27 -10.92 1.19 3.71
C LEU A 27 -9.97 0.24 2.95
N MET A 28 -8.66 0.54 2.97
CA MET A 28 -7.65 -0.28 2.31
C MET A 28 -7.44 -1.64 3.00
N VAL A 29 -7.73 -1.77 4.29
CA VAL A 29 -7.49 -3.04 5.03
C VAL A 29 -8.29 -4.20 4.42
N PRO A 30 -9.64 -4.17 4.33
CA PRO A 30 -10.40 -5.27 3.72
C PRO A 30 -10.11 -5.44 2.22
N LEU A 31 -9.94 -4.33 1.49
CA LEU A 31 -9.62 -4.37 0.06
C LEU A 31 -8.24 -4.98 -0.18
N GLY A 32 -7.24 -4.58 0.59
CA GLY A 32 -5.89 -5.10 0.48
C GLY A 32 -5.80 -6.57 0.92
N PHE A 33 -6.44 -6.93 2.03
CA PHE A 33 -6.50 -8.32 2.45
C PHE A 33 -7.08 -9.22 1.36
N PHE A 34 -8.23 -8.85 0.80
CA PHE A 34 -8.82 -9.59 -0.29
C PHE A 34 -7.96 -9.54 -1.57
N GLY A 35 -7.49 -8.37 -1.97
CA GLY A 35 -6.72 -8.19 -3.20
C GLY A 35 -5.38 -8.94 -3.21
N TYR A 36 -4.71 -9.07 -2.06
CA TYR A 36 -3.36 -9.64 -2.00
C TYR A 36 -3.29 -11.03 -1.36
N MET A 37 -4.28 -11.43 -0.53
CA MET A 37 -4.27 -12.72 0.14
C MET A 37 -5.12 -13.78 -0.57
N TYR A 38 -6.11 -13.36 -1.38
CA TYR A 38 -7.02 -14.29 -2.03
C TYR A 38 -6.33 -15.15 -3.08
N VAL A 39 -5.55 -14.54 -3.99
CA VAL A 39 -4.87 -15.28 -5.07
C VAL A 39 -3.87 -16.31 -4.51
N PRO A 40 -2.99 -15.97 -3.55
CA PRO A 40 -2.13 -16.97 -2.91
C PRO A 40 -2.88 -18.14 -2.29
N SER A 41 -4.10 -17.94 -1.77
CA SER A 41 -4.90 -19.01 -1.19
C SER A 41 -5.38 -20.06 -2.19
N LEU A 42 -5.39 -19.75 -3.48
CA LEU A 42 -5.78 -20.67 -4.56
C LEU A 42 -4.60 -21.54 -5.05
N ILE A 43 -3.37 -21.15 -4.72
CA ILE A 43 -2.15 -21.81 -5.21
C ILE A 43 -1.86 -23.04 -4.36
N VAL A 44 -1.74 -24.20 -5.03
CA VAL A 44 -1.33 -25.46 -4.41
C VAL A 44 0.12 -25.73 -4.80
N SER A 45 1.02 -25.70 -3.82
CA SER A 45 2.45 -25.91 -4.07
C SER A 45 2.70 -27.29 -4.71
N GLY A 46 3.43 -27.30 -5.83
CA GLY A 46 3.74 -28.54 -6.56
C GLY A 46 2.59 -29.12 -7.39
N ASP A 47 1.38 -28.51 -7.37
CA ASP A 47 0.22 -29.02 -8.13
C ASP A 47 -0.38 -27.92 -9.04
N PRO A 48 0.17 -27.73 -10.26
CA PRO A 48 -0.37 -26.76 -11.21
C PRO A 48 -1.78 -27.09 -11.70
N VAL A 49 -2.15 -28.40 -11.74
CA VAL A 49 -3.47 -28.82 -12.19
C VAL A 49 -4.54 -28.39 -11.20
N LYS A 50 -4.30 -28.65 -9.92
CA LYS A 50 -5.23 -28.24 -8.85
C LYS A 50 -5.30 -26.72 -8.72
N THR A 51 -4.16 -26.03 -8.87
CA THR A 51 -4.13 -24.55 -8.90
C THR A 51 -4.98 -24.01 -10.04
N ALA A 52 -4.85 -24.54 -11.27
CA ALA A 52 -5.68 -24.12 -12.40
C ALA A 52 -7.16 -24.37 -12.14
N SER A 53 -7.53 -25.54 -11.61
CA SER A 53 -8.91 -25.88 -11.25
C SER A 53 -9.48 -24.90 -10.21
N ASN A 54 -8.73 -24.56 -9.16
CA ASN A 54 -9.15 -23.59 -8.14
C ASN A 54 -9.42 -22.23 -8.77
N ILE A 55 -8.51 -21.74 -9.64
CA ILE A 55 -8.65 -20.44 -10.31
C ILE A 55 -9.86 -20.40 -11.24
N ILE A 56 -10.05 -21.45 -12.05
CA ILE A 56 -11.20 -21.57 -12.97
C ILE A 56 -12.52 -21.55 -12.17
N THR A 57 -12.61 -22.36 -11.13
CA THR A 57 -13.82 -22.46 -10.28
C THR A 57 -14.10 -21.12 -9.56
N SER A 58 -13.07 -20.39 -9.19
CA SER A 58 -13.18 -19.12 -8.47
C SER A 58 -13.04 -17.89 -9.38
N GLY A 59 -13.26 -18.02 -10.68
CA GLY A 59 -12.93 -17.01 -11.69
C GLY A 59 -13.48 -15.61 -11.42
N SER A 60 -14.70 -15.49 -10.90
CA SER A 60 -15.30 -14.19 -10.52
C SER A 60 -14.59 -13.54 -9.33
N LEU A 61 -14.27 -14.31 -8.29
CA LEU A 61 -13.56 -13.84 -7.12
C LEU A 61 -12.10 -13.50 -7.46
N PHE A 62 -11.48 -14.26 -8.35
CA PHE A 62 -10.14 -13.95 -8.86
C PHE A 62 -10.10 -12.60 -9.59
N ARG A 63 -11.10 -12.31 -10.44
CA ARG A 63 -11.22 -11.00 -11.09
C ARG A 63 -11.48 -9.88 -10.07
N LEU A 64 -12.35 -10.15 -9.09
CA LEU A 64 -12.66 -9.18 -8.04
C LEU A 64 -11.44 -8.86 -7.18
N SER A 65 -10.55 -9.85 -6.92
CA SER A 65 -9.30 -9.58 -6.19
C SER A 65 -8.36 -8.65 -6.95
N ILE A 66 -8.26 -8.80 -8.28
CA ILE A 66 -7.50 -7.85 -9.13
C ILE A 66 -8.08 -6.43 -9.02
N VAL A 67 -9.41 -6.30 -9.14
CA VAL A 67 -10.09 -4.99 -9.03
C VAL A 67 -9.87 -4.40 -7.63
N SER A 68 -9.94 -5.23 -6.59
CA SER A 68 -9.67 -4.80 -5.21
C SER A 68 -8.24 -4.28 -5.05
N ALA A 69 -7.24 -5.01 -5.55
CA ALA A 69 -5.83 -4.59 -5.53
C ALA A 69 -5.61 -3.26 -6.28
N LEU A 70 -6.21 -3.10 -7.47
CA LEU A 70 -6.14 -1.85 -8.23
C LEU A 70 -6.82 -0.69 -7.49
N THR A 71 -7.96 -0.95 -6.83
CA THR A 71 -8.67 0.05 -6.04
C THR A 71 -7.82 0.53 -4.86
N VAL A 72 -7.12 -0.38 -4.18
CA VAL A 72 -6.16 -0.03 -3.12
C VAL A 72 -5.13 0.97 -3.63
N GLN A 73 -4.60 0.79 -4.84
CA GLN A 73 -3.60 1.71 -5.40
C GLN A 73 -4.18 3.11 -5.68
N VAL A 74 -5.41 3.19 -6.15
CA VAL A 74 -6.11 4.48 -6.33
C VAL A 74 -6.34 5.17 -4.98
N VAL A 75 -6.77 4.43 -3.97
CA VAL A 75 -6.96 4.95 -2.61
C VAL A 75 -5.63 5.43 -2.01
N ASN A 76 -4.54 4.71 -2.25
CA ASN A 76 -3.18 5.09 -1.83
C ASN A 76 -2.77 6.48 -2.34
N ILE A 77 -3.05 6.79 -3.63
CA ILE A 77 -2.75 8.10 -4.21
C ILE A 77 -3.50 9.20 -3.47
N VAL A 78 -4.79 9.00 -3.20
CA VAL A 78 -5.60 9.99 -2.47
C VAL A 78 -5.11 10.12 -1.02
N LEU A 79 -4.84 9.00 -0.36
CA LEU A 79 -4.35 8.94 1.01
C LEU A 79 -3.04 9.74 1.17
N VAL A 80 -2.06 9.52 0.31
CA VAL A 80 -0.76 10.20 0.46
C VAL A 80 -0.87 11.71 0.26
N LEU A 81 -1.79 12.17 -0.59
CA LEU A 81 -2.04 13.61 -0.77
C LEU A 81 -2.70 14.22 0.47
N VAL A 82 -3.60 13.50 1.13
CA VAL A 82 -4.20 13.93 2.39
C VAL A 82 -3.16 13.96 3.51
N LEU A 83 -2.33 12.92 3.63
CA LEU A 83 -1.22 12.87 4.59
C LEU A 83 -0.17 13.95 4.33
N TYR A 84 0.12 14.27 3.06
CA TYR A 84 0.97 15.38 2.71
C TYR A 84 0.45 16.70 3.28
N ARG A 85 -0.85 16.99 3.13
CA ARG A 85 -1.47 18.21 3.71
C ARG A 85 -1.37 18.24 5.23
N LEU A 86 -1.53 17.10 5.89
CA LEU A 86 -1.44 16.97 7.34
C LEU A 86 -0.01 17.14 7.86
N LEU A 87 0.99 16.56 7.18
CA LEU A 87 2.36 16.42 7.69
C LEU A 87 3.33 17.47 7.11
N LYS A 88 2.97 18.15 6.01
CA LYS A 88 3.80 19.20 5.39
C LYS A 88 4.30 20.29 6.35
N PRO A 89 3.50 20.77 7.35
CA PRO A 89 3.99 21.79 8.28
C PRO A 89 5.17 21.35 9.15
N VAL A 90 5.38 20.04 9.33
CA VAL A 90 6.52 19.51 10.09
C VAL A 90 7.82 19.63 9.30
N ASN A 91 7.82 19.14 8.06
CA ASN A 91 8.95 19.26 7.14
C ASN A 91 8.47 18.98 5.71
N LYS A 92 8.50 20.00 4.86
CA LYS A 92 8.02 19.94 3.47
C LYS A 92 8.79 18.92 2.62
N ASN A 93 10.11 18.82 2.79
CA ASN A 93 10.94 17.93 1.99
C ASN A 93 10.66 16.45 2.32
N HIS A 94 10.56 16.10 3.61
CA HIS A 94 10.21 14.75 4.01
C HIS A 94 8.77 14.39 3.59
N ALA A 95 7.83 15.34 3.68
CA ALA A 95 6.48 15.14 3.18
C ALA A 95 6.45 14.90 1.66
N LEU A 96 7.32 15.57 0.90
CA LEU A 96 7.47 15.33 -0.54
C LEU A 96 8.10 13.96 -0.83
N PHE A 97 9.12 13.54 -0.09
CA PHE A 97 9.71 12.18 -0.25
C PHE A 97 8.68 11.10 0.03
N MET A 98 7.84 11.26 1.06
CA MET A 98 6.73 10.34 1.33
C MET A 98 5.81 10.20 0.10
N VAL A 99 5.42 11.31 -0.53
CA VAL A 99 4.59 11.30 -1.76
C VAL A 99 5.32 10.64 -2.92
N ILE A 100 6.58 11.00 -3.18
CA ILE A 100 7.36 10.48 -4.30
C ILE A 100 7.51 8.95 -4.19
N PHE A 101 7.90 8.43 -3.03
CA PHE A 101 8.10 6.99 -2.86
C PHE A 101 6.79 6.23 -3.09
N LEU A 102 5.68 6.68 -2.52
CA LEU A 102 4.41 6.01 -2.76
C LEU A 102 3.99 6.09 -4.24
N LEU A 103 4.13 7.25 -4.88
CA LEU A 103 3.77 7.42 -6.30
C LEU A 103 4.66 6.62 -7.24
N VAL A 104 5.88 6.25 -6.86
CA VAL A 104 6.72 5.32 -7.63
C VAL A 104 6.25 3.88 -7.42
N GLY A 105 5.95 3.47 -6.19
CA GLY A 105 5.49 2.11 -5.89
C GLY A 105 4.13 1.78 -6.50
N THR A 106 3.22 2.75 -6.50
CA THR A 106 1.84 2.56 -6.98
C THR A 106 1.75 2.06 -8.42
N PRO A 107 2.35 2.68 -9.44
CA PRO A 107 2.29 2.18 -10.82
C PRO A 107 2.99 0.82 -10.98
N ILE A 108 4.04 0.53 -10.22
CA ILE A 108 4.69 -0.79 -10.23
C ILE A 108 3.69 -1.86 -9.76
N ALA A 109 3.00 -1.62 -8.65
CA ALA A 109 2.00 -2.55 -8.12
C ALA A 109 0.76 -2.68 -9.03
N MET A 110 0.35 -1.60 -9.71
CA MET A 110 -0.73 -1.65 -10.69
C MET A 110 -0.32 -2.44 -11.94
N PHE A 111 0.87 -2.19 -12.46
CA PHE A 111 1.38 -2.90 -13.64
C PHE A 111 1.58 -4.39 -13.35
N ASP A 112 1.98 -4.75 -12.15
CA ASP A 112 2.15 -6.14 -11.74
C ASP A 112 0.86 -6.96 -11.86
N GLN A 113 -0.33 -6.35 -11.76
CA GLN A 113 -1.62 -7.02 -11.95
C GLN A 113 -1.78 -7.61 -13.37
N ILE A 114 -0.98 -7.17 -14.35
CA ILE A 114 -0.96 -7.75 -15.70
C ILE A 114 -0.61 -9.23 -15.67
N ASN A 115 0.23 -9.66 -14.73
CA ASN A 115 0.56 -11.08 -14.56
C ASN A 115 -0.68 -11.91 -14.22
N LEU A 116 -1.58 -11.40 -13.36
CA LEU A 116 -2.84 -12.09 -13.05
C LEU A 116 -3.82 -12.08 -14.22
N PHE A 117 -3.83 -11.02 -15.05
CA PHE A 117 -4.57 -11.03 -16.30
C PHE A 117 -4.04 -12.08 -17.28
N ALA A 118 -2.72 -12.28 -17.36
CA ALA A 118 -2.11 -13.33 -18.16
C ALA A 118 -2.57 -14.72 -17.69
N VAL A 119 -2.64 -14.96 -16.39
CA VAL A 119 -3.19 -16.20 -15.82
C VAL A 119 -4.64 -16.45 -16.30
N LEU A 120 -5.51 -15.45 -16.22
CA LEU A 120 -6.89 -15.55 -16.71
C LEU A 120 -6.95 -15.84 -18.22
N ARG A 121 -6.05 -15.25 -19.00
CA ARG A 121 -5.97 -15.50 -20.45
C ARG A 121 -5.52 -16.91 -20.79
N LEU A 122 -4.48 -17.41 -20.11
CA LEU A 122 -3.99 -18.77 -20.28
C LEU A 122 -5.05 -19.84 -19.98
N LEU A 123 -5.94 -19.55 -19.01
CA LEU A 123 -7.00 -20.47 -18.60
C LEU A 123 -8.33 -20.22 -19.32
N SER A 124 -8.39 -19.25 -20.28
CA SER A 124 -9.64 -18.88 -20.95
C SER A 124 -10.09 -19.80 -22.06
N GLY A 125 -9.23 -20.71 -22.56
CA GLY A 125 -9.50 -21.53 -23.74
C GLY A 125 -9.52 -20.75 -25.05
N ALA A 126 -8.88 -19.58 -25.12
CA ALA A 126 -8.86 -18.75 -26.33
C ALA A 126 -8.19 -19.43 -27.52
N ASP A 127 -8.72 -19.25 -28.74
CA ASP A 127 -8.30 -19.93 -29.96
C ASP A 127 -6.80 -19.82 -30.24
N TYR A 128 -6.18 -18.68 -29.97
CA TYR A 128 -4.73 -18.45 -30.17
C TYR A 128 -3.84 -19.27 -29.22
N LEU A 129 -4.42 -19.94 -28.21
CA LEU A 129 -3.71 -20.82 -27.28
C LEU A 129 -3.80 -22.30 -27.67
N THR A 130 -4.56 -22.65 -28.70
CA THR A 130 -4.80 -24.06 -29.11
C THR A 130 -3.53 -24.81 -29.54
N GLY A 131 -2.48 -24.07 -29.92
CA GLY A 131 -1.15 -24.65 -30.19
C GLY A 131 -0.36 -25.09 -28.96
N LEU A 132 -0.82 -24.76 -27.76
CA LEU A 132 -0.18 -25.12 -26.50
C LEU A 132 -0.88 -26.32 -25.86
N THR A 133 -0.10 -27.27 -25.33
CA THR A 133 -0.65 -28.35 -24.51
C THR A 133 -1.12 -27.83 -23.15
N THR A 134 -2.07 -28.52 -22.52
CA THR A 134 -2.53 -28.19 -21.16
C THR A 134 -1.38 -28.09 -20.18
N LYS A 135 -0.38 -28.97 -20.28
CA LYS A 135 0.82 -28.94 -19.43
C LYS A 135 1.63 -27.65 -19.61
N GLN A 136 1.77 -27.17 -20.86
CA GLN A 136 2.46 -25.91 -21.16
C GLN A 136 1.69 -24.70 -20.64
N LEU A 137 0.37 -24.69 -20.79
CA LEU A 137 -0.50 -23.63 -20.25
C LEU A 137 -0.40 -23.54 -18.71
N HIS A 138 -0.44 -24.70 -18.02
CA HIS A 138 -0.29 -24.75 -16.56
C HIS A 138 1.11 -24.28 -16.11
N ALA A 139 2.17 -24.65 -16.84
CA ALA A 139 3.53 -24.20 -16.52
C ALA A 139 3.67 -22.67 -16.67
N GLN A 140 3.13 -22.10 -17.76
CA GLN A 140 3.12 -20.64 -17.96
C GLN A 140 2.26 -19.92 -16.91
N MET A 141 1.10 -20.48 -16.56
CA MET A 141 0.26 -19.95 -15.48
C MET A 141 1.04 -19.84 -14.16
N MET A 142 1.77 -20.89 -13.77
CA MET A 142 2.59 -20.87 -12.56
C MET A 142 3.71 -19.84 -12.63
N LEU A 143 4.33 -19.66 -13.82
CA LEU A 143 5.33 -18.63 -14.03
C LEU A 143 4.75 -17.23 -13.80
N PHE A 144 3.58 -16.92 -14.35
CA PHE A 144 2.94 -15.60 -14.14
C PHE A 144 2.49 -15.38 -12.69
N LEU A 145 2.05 -16.42 -11.99
CA LEU A 145 1.76 -16.33 -10.55
C LEU A 145 3.03 -16.04 -9.74
N ASP A 146 4.16 -16.64 -10.11
CA ASP A 146 5.45 -16.36 -9.46
C ASP A 146 5.95 -14.95 -9.79
N LEU A 147 5.86 -14.50 -11.04
CA LEU A 147 6.20 -13.13 -11.45
C LEU A 147 5.37 -12.09 -10.71
N HIS A 148 4.06 -12.35 -10.53
CA HIS A 148 3.21 -11.48 -9.71
C HIS A 148 3.73 -11.38 -8.28
N ARG A 149 4.10 -12.49 -7.67
CA ARG A 149 4.69 -12.48 -6.32
C ARG A 149 5.97 -11.66 -6.26
N GLN A 150 6.88 -11.82 -7.25
CA GLN A 150 8.13 -11.05 -7.31
C GLN A 150 7.87 -9.56 -7.56
N GLY A 151 6.92 -9.23 -8.42
CA GLY A 151 6.50 -7.84 -8.68
C GLY A 151 5.98 -7.13 -7.44
N ALA A 152 5.24 -7.85 -6.59
CA ALA A 152 4.77 -7.33 -5.31
C ALA A 152 5.94 -6.95 -4.37
N TYR A 153 7.03 -7.74 -4.33
CA TYR A 153 8.23 -7.39 -3.54
C TYR A 153 8.97 -6.18 -4.12
N ILE A 154 9.02 -6.03 -5.46
CA ILE A 154 9.60 -4.83 -6.08
C ILE A 154 8.82 -3.58 -5.69
N ALA A 155 7.49 -3.63 -5.75
CA ALA A 155 6.63 -2.53 -5.27
C ALA A 155 6.81 -2.31 -3.76
N GLY A 156 6.99 -3.37 -2.98
CA GLY A 156 7.24 -3.39 -1.55
C GLY A 156 8.44 -2.55 -1.11
N ILE A 157 9.48 -2.44 -1.94
CA ILE A 157 10.62 -1.53 -1.69
C ILE A 157 10.12 -0.09 -1.50
N PHE A 158 9.27 0.39 -2.39
CA PHE A 158 8.76 1.76 -2.35
C PHE A 158 7.68 1.95 -1.29
N PHE A 159 6.88 0.92 -1.03
CA PHE A 159 5.94 0.90 0.09
C PHE A 159 6.65 0.82 1.45
N GLY A 160 7.83 0.27 1.53
CA GLY A 160 8.70 0.42 2.70
C GLY A 160 9.27 1.84 2.79
N LEU A 161 9.89 2.32 1.72
CA LEU A 161 10.58 3.61 1.70
C LEU A 161 9.67 4.80 2.03
N TRP A 162 8.38 4.79 1.68
CA TRP A 162 7.48 5.89 2.03
C TRP A 162 7.17 5.97 3.54
N LEU A 163 7.26 4.83 4.25
CA LEU A 163 7.05 4.76 5.70
C LEU A 163 8.15 5.48 6.49
N PHE A 164 9.36 5.53 5.96
CA PHE A 164 10.48 6.20 6.65
C PHE A 164 10.23 7.71 6.82
N PRO A 165 10.03 8.51 5.75
CA PRO A 165 9.73 9.94 5.90
C PRO A 165 8.41 10.17 6.63
N MET A 166 7.40 9.32 6.45
CA MET A 166 6.14 9.41 7.20
C MET A 166 6.38 9.22 8.70
N GLY A 167 7.10 8.18 9.10
CA GLY A 167 7.43 7.91 10.49
C GLY A 167 8.28 9.03 11.12
N TYR A 168 9.26 9.55 10.38
CA TYR A 168 10.03 10.72 10.81
C TYR A 168 9.13 11.95 11.05
N LEU A 169 8.23 12.26 10.13
CA LEU A 169 7.28 13.37 10.26
C LEU A 169 6.36 13.19 11.46
N VAL A 170 5.83 11.99 11.67
CA VAL A 170 4.99 11.67 12.83
C VAL A 170 5.79 11.84 14.12
N PHE A 171 7.03 11.35 14.18
CA PHE A 171 7.90 11.44 15.36
C PHE A 171 8.23 12.90 15.71
N MET A 172 8.51 13.74 14.71
CA MET A 172 8.89 15.14 14.88
C MET A 172 7.69 16.10 15.02
N SER A 173 6.47 15.64 14.72
CA SER A 173 5.29 16.49 14.63
C SER A 173 4.90 17.20 15.94
N GLY A 174 5.11 16.52 17.08
CA GLY A 174 4.63 16.98 18.38
C GLY A 174 3.09 16.97 18.53
N PHE A 175 2.33 16.86 17.45
CA PHE A 175 0.86 16.75 17.48
C PHE A 175 0.35 15.30 17.31
N LEU A 176 1.25 14.35 17.10
CA LEU A 176 1.00 12.91 17.06
C LEU A 176 1.93 12.18 18.03
N PRO A 177 1.55 11.01 18.55
CA PRO A 177 2.43 10.22 19.43
C PRO A 177 3.69 9.76 18.72
N ARG A 178 4.85 10.01 19.33
CA ARG A 178 6.15 9.63 18.77
C ARG A 178 6.29 8.12 18.55
N VAL A 179 5.66 7.31 19.39
CA VAL A 179 5.68 5.84 19.26
C VAL A 179 5.12 5.37 17.90
N LEU A 180 4.11 6.03 17.38
CA LEU A 180 3.56 5.70 16.06
C LEU A 180 4.59 5.95 14.95
N GLY A 181 5.37 7.05 15.06
CA GLY A 181 6.48 7.33 14.14
C GLY A 181 7.56 6.25 14.17
N ILE A 182 7.94 5.79 15.37
CA ILE A 182 8.92 4.69 15.54
C ILE A 182 8.40 3.40 14.90
N LEU A 183 7.14 3.04 15.14
CA LEU A 183 6.54 1.84 14.57
C LEU A 183 6.48 1.88 13.03
N LEU A 184 6.20 3.05 12.44
CA LEU A 184 6.23 3.22 10.99
C LEU A 184 7.65 3.06 10.43
N ILE A 185 8.67 3.58 11.11
CA ILE A 185 10.09 3.39 10.72
C ILE A 185 10.47 1.91 10.81
N ILE A 186 10.04 1.20 11.84
CA ILE A 186 10.25 -0.25 11.97
C ILE A 186 9.58 -0.99 10.79
N GLY A 187 8.35 -0.60 10.42
CA GLY A 187 7.65 -1.10 9.25
C GLY A 187 8.46 -0.92 7.95
N CYS A 188 9.06 0.26 7.74
CA CYS A 188 9.94 0.50 6.60
C CYS A 188 11.03 -0.57 6.48
N PHE A 189 11.76 -0.84 7.56
CA PHE A 189 12.82 -1.85 7.53
C PHE A 189 12.28 -3.26 7.32
N GLY A 190 11.09 -3.59 7.84
CA GLY A 190 10.42 -4.86 7.57
C GLY A 190 10.19 -5.09 6.08
N TYR A 191 9.57 -4.13 5.39
CA TYR A 191 9.36 -4.20 3.94
C TYR A 191 10.68 -4.31 3.15
N LEU A 192 11.71 -3.53 3.50
CA LEU A 192 12.99 -3.57 2.80
C LEU A 192 13.71 -4.91 3.00
N ILE A 193 13.71 -5.43 4.23
CA ILE A 193 14.33 -6.71 4.54
C ILE A 193 13.61 -7.84 3.79
N ASP A 194 12.27 -7.84 3.75
CA ASP A 194 11.51 -8.84 3.00
C ASP A 194 11.77 -8.73 1.50
N SER A 195 11.70 -7.51 0.94
CA SER A 195 11.91 -7.29 -0.49
C SER A 195 13.29 -7.72 -0.96
N PHE A 196 14.35 -7.38 -0.25
CA PHE A 196 15.71 -7.78 -0.61
C PHE A 196 16.03 -9.21 -0.18
N GLY A 197 15.52 -9.65 0.97
CA GLY A 197 15.74 -10.98 1.50
C GLY A 197 15.25 -12.09 0.57
N ILE A 198 14.06 -11.93 -0.01
CA ILE A 198 13.49 -12.92 -0.93
C ILE A 198 14.32 -13.08 -2.22
N PHE A 199 14.96 -11.99 -2.70
CA PHE A 199 15.80 -12.03 -3.90
C PHE A 199 17.20 -12.61 -3.62
N LEU A 200 17.72 -12.42 -2.41
CA LEU A 200 19.08 -12.83 -2.05
C LEU A 200 19.13 -14.26 -1.49
N PHE A 201 18.07 -14.70 -0.81
CA PHE A 201 18.08 -15.95 -0.07
C PHE A 201 16.85 -16.83 -0.42
N PRO A 202 17.01 -17.99 -1.09
CA PRO A 202 15.89 -18.83 -1.52
C PRO A 202 14.96 -19.32 -0.39
N SER A 203 15.48 -19.40 0.85
CA SER A 203 14.73 -19.88 2.01
C SER A 203 14.35 -18.74 2.98
N PHE A 204 14.34 -17.49 2.51
CA PHE A 204 14.02 -16.33 3.34
C PHE A 204 12.58 -16.42 3.86
N LYS A 205 12.41 -16.09 5.15
CA LYS A 205 11.09 -16.01 5.79
C LYS A 205 10.73 -14.56 6.01
N GLU A 206 9.57 -14.16 5.56
CA GLU A 206 9.05 -12.81 5.68
C GLU A 206 8.92 -12.38 7.15
N ILE A 207 9.32 -11.17 7.44
CA ILE A 207 9.25 -10.56 8.77
C ILE A 207 8.26 -9.40 8.84
N VAL A 208 7.72 -8.92 7.70
CA VAL A 208 6.81 -7.78 7.64
C VAL A 208 5.59 -7.97 8.55
N LEU A 209 5.11 -9.20 8.71
CA LEU A 209 3.99 -9.53 9.63
C LEU A 209 4.27 -9.16 11.10
N PHE A 210 5.53 -9.04 11.49
CA PHE A 210 5.92 -8.60 12.83
C PHE A 210 6.17 -7.09 12.92
N THR A 211 6.35 -6.41 11.80
CA THR A 211 6.79 -5.00 11.73
C THR A 211 5.70 -4.03 11.27
N PHE A 212 4.60 -4.53 10.69
CA PHE A 212 3.53 -3.69 10.08
C PHE A 212 2.61 -2.98 11.09
N TRP A 213 2.78 -3.19 12.40
CA TRP A 213 1.90 -2.64 13.45
C TRP A 213 1.76 -1.12 13.40
N GLY A 214 2.77 -0.41 12.89
CA GLY A 214 2.69 1.03 12.67
C GLY A 214 1.56 1.40 11.71
N GLU A 215 1.40 0.65 10.64
CA GLU A 215 0.36 0.87 9.63
C GLU A 215 -1.05 0.50 10.09
N VAL A 216 -1.18 -0.32 11.13
CA VAL A 216 -2.47 -0.64 11.77
C VAL A 216 -2.84 0.40 12.82
N LEU A 217 -1.91 0.73 13.71
CA LEU A 217 -2.19 1.60 14.85
C LEU A 217 -2.30 3.08 14.44
N PHE A 218 -1.57 3.51 13.44
CA PHE A 218 -1.58 4.89 12.96
C PHE A 218 -2.96 5.34 12.47
N PRO A 219 -3.65 4.66 11.53
CA PRO A 219 -4.98 5.04 11.10
C PRO A 219 -6.04 4.96 12.21
N ILE A 220 -5.95 3.97 13.09
CA ILE A 220 -6.85 3.86 14.24
C ILE A 220 -6.69 5.10 15.14
N TRP A 221 -5.45 5.53 15.39
CA TRP A 221 -5.19 6.75 16.15
C TRP A 221 -5.78 7.98 15.46
N LEU A 222 -5.53 8.15 14.16
CA LEU A 222 -6.04 9.28 13.37
C LEU A 222 -7.57 9.39 13.43
N LEU A 223 -8.28 8.26 13.46
CA LEU A 223 -9.74 8.24 13.54
C LEU A 223 -10.26 8.54 14.95
N ILE A 224 -9.70 7.92 15.96
CA ILE A 224 -10.23 7.99 17.34
C ILE A 224 -9.77 9.27 18.04
N LYS A 225 -8.46 9.55 18.01
CA LYS A 225 -7.84 10.67 18.73
C LYS A 225 -7.57 11.88 17.85
N GLY A 226 -7.32 11.66 16.54
CA GLY A 226 -6.95 12.74 15.62
C GLY A 226 -5.57 13.32 15.94
N VAL A 227 -5.47 14.64 15.87
CA VAL A 227 -4.23 15.41 16.08
C VAL A 227 -4.44 16.53 17.10
N ASN A 228 -3.37 16.97 17.76
CA ASN A 228 -3.39 18.18 18.58
C ASN A 228 -3.40 19.41 17.65
N VAL A 229 -4.57 20.04 17.53
CA VAL A 229 -4.82 21.17 16.60
C VAL A 229 -3.93 22.37 16.92
N GLU A 230 -3.81 22.74 18.20
CA GLU A 230 -3.00 23.88 18.63
C GLU A 230 -1.53 23.75 18.23
N GLN A 231 -0.97 22.56 18.40
CA GLN A 231 0.43 22.32 18.01
C GLN A 231 0.61 22.28 16.50
N TRP A 232 -0.37 21.72 15.76
CA TRP A 232 -0.34 21.73 14.31
C TRP A 232 -0.38 23.17 13.75
N GLU A 233 -1.27 24.02 14.26
CA GLU A 233 -1.40 25.43 13.83
C GLU A 233 -0.12 26.23 14.11
N LYS A 234 0.51 26.02 15.28
CA LYS A 234 1.80 26.65 15.61
C LYS A 234 2.91 26.30 14.61
N LEU A 235 2.93 25.06 14.11
CA LEU A 235 3.89 24.62 13.09
C LEU A 235 3.54 25.17 11.70
N ALA A 236 2.25 25.18 11.34
CA ALA A 236 1.79 25.69 10.06
C ALA A 236 2.16 27.18 9.88
N LEU A 237 1.96 28.00 10.92
CA LEU A 237 2.36 29.41 10.93
C LEU A 237 3.87 29.65 10.80
N LYS A 238 4.71 28.71 11.22
CA LYS A 238 6.18 28.81 11.11
C LYS A 238 6.70 28.35 9.75
N SER A 239 5.91 27.59 9.00
CA SER A 239 6.30 26.99 7.73
C SER A 239 5.90 27.80 6.49
N GLU A 240 5.13 28.88 6.68
CA GLU A 240 4.83 29.92 5.69
C GLU A 240 5.97 30.95 5.60
#